data_bf15948ff522a45ad51ce9afa90067d0
#
_entry.id   bf15948ff522a45ad51ce9afa90067d0
#
_cell.length_a   1.000
_cell.length_b   1.000
_cell.length_c   1.000
_cell.angle_alpha   90.00
_cell.angle_beta   90.00
_cell.angle_gamma   90.00
#
_symmetry.space_group_name_H-M   'P 1'
#
loop_
_entity.id
_entity.type
_entity.pdbx_description
1 polymer ?
#
loop_
_entity_poly.entity_id
_entity_poly.type
_entity_poly.pdbx_seq_one_letter_code
_entity_poly.pdbx_strand_id
1 'polypeptide(L)'
;MWPILFLGLLIACIAGWLFTWWQQRIRIRQLERSKEEIQIEETLVFDFLHGLGEAFTETIRATDLHRLIVEGAARILDAQGGALYMMERAGGKLAPAFISKGCPPFVDVPPHILQQAASDPAALEGYIRLHAIPPGEGIIGRVWQTREPVCLSDLANAPELAGLRGTSLGAASVMVTPLLYGKQNMGVLALGNGPTSPSFTPSDFVVFKSIAEQSAFALYNAIIYSEANEKKRLDHDLEIARDIQRILLPSEAPVVDGFEISGINIPARHVSGDYFDYIKVDDERLGVAIADVSGKGVPASIIMAICRSVLRSQATGNPSPADVLQKVNRQLYPDIKEDMFISMAYVILDHVRGNVTLSRAGHDAPIFFDHATRAATPIKPPGMVVGIDSGSVFDRITGNFALSLKRDDCLLLYTDGVTEALDANGDEFGPERMIECVGASAPEGAQAIITRLIDELRNFVGSQPQNDDITLIAIRKT
;
A
#
# COMPACT_ATOMS: atom_id res chain seq x y z
N MET A 1 -90.62 27.07 -38.93
CA MET A 1 -90.02 26.81 -37.62
C MET A 1 -88.98 25.71 -37.59
N TRP A 2 -89.15 24.59 -38.28
CA TRP A 2 -88.20 23.45 -38.27
C TRP A 2 -86.78 23.72 -38.81
N PRO A 3 -86.58 24.51 -39.91
CA PRO A 3 -85.21 24.75 -40.42
C PRO A 3 -84.30 25.54 -39.52
N ILE A 4 -84.85 26.47 -38.69
CA ILE A 4 -84.09 27.31 -37.76
C ILE A 4 -83.58 26.45 -36.52
N LEU A 5 -84.41 25.52 -36.06
CA LEU A 5 -84.07 24.58 -35.03
C LEU A 5 -82.97 23.62 -35.47
N PHE A 6 -83.05 23.16 -36.74
CA PHE A 6 -82.00 22.27 -37.31
C PHE A 6 -80.68 23.00 -37.51
N LEU A 7 -80.68 24.25 -37.92
CA LEU A 7 -79.45 25.06 -38.05
C LEU A 7 -78.82 25.34 -36.71
N GLY A 8 -79.62 25.60 -35.62
CA GLY A 8 -79.14 25.80 -34.26
C GLY A 8 -78.49 24.52 -33.70
N LEU A 9 -79.09 23.35 -33.93
CA LEU A 9 -78.53 22.09 -33.54
C LEU A 9 -77.16 21.75 -34.25
N LEU A 10 -77.10 22.07 -35.54
CA LEU A 10 -75.92 21.89 -36.35
C LEU A 10 -74.74 22.77 -35.84
N ILE A 11 -75.05 24.06 -35.57
CA ILE A 11 -74.07 24.99 -35.01
C ILE A 11 -73.57 24.53 -33.58
N ALA A 12 -74.47 24.04 -32.72
CA ALA A 12 -74.13 23.51 -31.42
C ALA A 12 -73.24 22.25 -31.53
N CYS A 13 -73.54 21.35 -32.48
CA CYS A 13 -72.72 20.17 -32.77
C CYS A 13 -71.32 20.55 -33.28
N ILE A 14 -71.23 21.51 -34.24
CA ILE A 14 -69.95 22.00 -34.72
C ILE A 14 -69.16 22.71 -33.60
N ALA A 15 -69.78 23.54 -32.80
CA ALA A 15 -69.13 24.20 -31.67
C ALA A 15 -68.65 23.20 -30.61
N GLY A 16 -69.47 22.18 -30.29
CA GLY A 16 -69.07 21.07 -29.42
C GLY A 16 -67.90 20.27 -29.98
N TRP A 17 -67.90 19.97 -31.29
CA TRP A 17 -66.78 19.28 -31.94
C TRP A 17 -65.48 20.11 -31.98
N LEU A 18 -65.61 21.42 -32.29
CA LEU A 18 -64.45 22.34 -32.25
C LEU A 18 -63.89 22.48 -30.84
N PHE A 19 -64.77 22.53 -29.80
CA PHE A 19 -64.33 22.60 -28.39
C PHE A 19 -63.59 21.33 -27.96
N THR A 20 -64.14 20.14 -28.31
CA THR A 20 -63.49 18.87 -28.00
C THR A 20 -62.14 18.71 -28.76
N TRP A 21 -62.10 19.11 -30.03
CA TRP A 21 -60.89 19.11 -30.84
C TRP A 21 -59.84 20.08 -30.27
N TRP A 22 -60.22 21.26 -29.81
CA TRP A 22 -59.35 22.25 -29.17
C TRP A 22 -58.79 21.72 -27.83
N GLN A 23 -59.62 21.11 -27.00
CA GLN A 23 -59.20 20.46 -25.76
C GLN A 23 -58.23 19.30 -26.03
N GLN A 24 -58.51 18.46 -27.02
CA GLN A 24 -57.61 17.37 -27.39
C GLN A 24 -56.24 17.91 -27.87
N ARG A 25 -56.25 18.99 -28.66
CA ARG A 25 -54.98 19.61 -29.14
C ARG A 25 -54.16 20.18 -27.98
N ILE A 26 -54.79 20.80 -27.00
CA ILE A 26 -54.06 21.27 -25.79
C ILE A 26 -53.48 20.10 -25.04
N ARG A 27 -54.25 19.04 -24.86
CA ARG A 27 -53.79 17.83 -24.16
C ARG A 27 -52.65 17.11 -24.88
N ILE A 28 -52.70 17.03 -26.16
CA ILE A 28 -51.61 16.46 -26.98
C ILE A 28 -50.34 17.31 -26.85
N ARG A 29 -50.42 18.64 -26.95
CA ARG A 29 -49.28 19.53 -26.77
C ARG A 29 -48.68 19.45 -25.37
N GLN A 30 -49.50 19.28 -24.35
CA GLN A 30 -49.01 19.07 -22.96
C GLN A 30 -48.28 17.74 -22.83
N LEU A 31 -48.84 16.66 -23.43
CA LEU A 31 -48.21 15.33 -23.45
C LEU A 31 -46.89 15.32 -24.26
N GLU A 32 -46.84 16.01 -25.38
CA GLU A 32 -45.63 16.15 -26.21
C GLU A 32 -44.53 16.88 -25.44
N ARG A 33 -44.84 18.00 -24.75
CA ARG A 33 -43.90 18.73 -23.90
C ARG A 33 -43.41 17.87 -22.74
N SER A 34 -44.31 17.20 -22.05
CA SER A 34 -43.92 16.31 -20.93
C SER A 34 -43.07 15.14 -21.43
N LYS A 35 -43.29 14.63 -22.61
CA LYS A 35 -42.46 13.59 -23.23
C LYS A 35 -41.07 14.12 -23.61
N GLU A 36 -40.98 15.32 -24.15
CA GLU A 36 -39.71 15.97 -24.48
C GLU A 36 -38.88 16.22 -23.20
N GLU A 37 -39.52 16.73 -22.12
CA GLU A 37 -38.89 16.94 -20.83
C GLU A 37 -38.32 15.64 -20.24
N ILE A 38 -39.13 14.55 -20.27
CA ILE A 38 -38.66 13.23 -19.80
C ILE A 38 -37.49 12.70 -20.64
N GLN A 39 -37.54 12.86 -21.99
CA GLN A 39 -36.45 12.43 -22.86
C GLN A 39 -35.14 13.19 -22.60
N ILE A 40 -35.21 14.47 -22.31
CA ILE A 40 -34.05 15.29 -21.99
C ILE A 40 -33.45 14.80 -20.63
N GLU A 41 -34.30 14.57 -19.63
CA GLU A 41 -33.90 14.08 -18.33
C GLU A 41 -33.24 12.69 -18.41
N GLU A 42 -33.84 11.74 -19.17
CA GLU A 42 -33.26 10.42 -19.42
C GLU A 42 -31.89 10.52 -20.10
N THR A 43 -31.75 11.43 -21.07
CA THR A 43 -30.48 11.62 -21.79
C THR A 43 -29.39 12.17 -20.84
N LEU A 44 -29.72 13.15 -20.00
CA LEU A 44 -28.78 13.72 -19.04
C LEU A 44 -28.30 12.68 -18.01
N VAL A 45 -29.23 11.85 -17.51
CA VAL A 45 -28.88 10.76 -16.59
C VAL A 45 -28.01 9.71 -17.29
N PHE A 46 -28.35 9.36 -18.54
CA PHE A 46 -27.54 8.41 -19.31
C PHE A 46 -26.12 8.93 -19.56
N ASP A 47 -25.96 10.18 -19.98
CA ASP A 47 -24.66 10.81 -20.22
C ASP A 47 -23.82 10.89 -18.93
N PHE A 48 -24.47 11.16 -17.80
CA PHE A 48 -23.82 11.14 -16.49
C PHE A 48 -23.31 9.75 -16.14
N LEU A 49 -24.16 8.72 -16.26
CA LEU A 49 -23.79 7.33 -15.99
C LEU A 49 -22.70 6.83 -16.93
N HIS A 50 -22.76 7.23 -18.21
CA HIS A 50 -21.74 6.90 -19.20
C HIS A 50 -20.40 7.55 -18.85
N GLY A 51 -20.40 8.84 -18.49
CA GLY A 51 -19.21 9.55 -18.02
C GLY A 51 -18.59 8.95 -16.76
N LEU A 52 -19.42 8.49 -15.80
CA LEU A 52 -18.92 7.73 -14.64
C LEU A 52 -18.32 6.39 -15.07
N GLY A 53 -18.89 5.71 -16.07
CA GLY A 53 -18.37 4.45 -16.63
C GLY A 53 -17.04 4.62 -17.36
N GLU A 54 -16.87 5.68 -18.15
CA GLU A 54 -15.61 6.01 -18.81
C GLU A 54 -14.49 6.33 -17.81
N ALA A 55 -14.84 6.91 -16.66
CA ALA A 55 -13.92 7.16 -15.57
C ALA A 55 -13.21 5.90 -15.03
N PHE A 56 -13.74 4.70 -15.30
CA PHE A 56 -13.12 3.42 -14.94
C PHE A 56 -12.13 2.89 -15.98
N THR A 57 -12.24 3.32 -17.23
CA THR A 57 -11.40 2.79 -18.32
C THR A 57 -10.15 3.61 -18.57
N GLU A 58 -10.13 4.87 -18.16
CA GLU A 58 -8.98 5.77 -18.26
C GLU A 58 -8.39 6.08 -16.88
N THR A 59 -7.11 6.46 -16.85
CA THR A 59 -6.43 6.92 -15.63
C THR A 59 -6.93 8.33 -15.29
N ILE A 60 -8.24 8.46 -14.99
CA ILE A 60 -8.84 9.73 -14.61
C ILE A 60 -8.30 10.15 -13.24
N ARG A 61 -7.87 11.40 -13.14
CA ARG A 61 -7.47 11.97 -11.86
C ARG A 61 -8.69 12.07 -10.94
N ALA A 62 -8.50 11.80 -9.66
CA ALA A 62 -9.57 11.90 -8.66
C ALA A 62 -10.33 13.24 -8.73
N THR A 63 -9.63 14.33 -9.03
CA THR A 63 -10.23 15.67 -9.22
C THR A 63 -11.21 15.76 -10.37
N ASP A 64 -11.00 15.00 -11.45
CA ASP A 64 -11.90 15.02 -12.61
C ASP A 64 -13.16 14.21 -12.33
N LEU A 65 -13.05 13.10 -11.59
CA LEU A 65 -14.20 12.35 -11.09
C LEU A 65 -15.04 13.17 -10.12
N HIS A 66 -14.40 13.88 -9.17
CA HIS A 66 -15.10 14.77 -8.24
C HIS A 66 -15.88 15.87 -8.97
N ARG A 67 -15.25 16.46 -10.00
CA ARG A 67 -15.89 17.47 -10.85
C ARG A 67 -17.09 16.88 -11.59
N LEU A 68 -16.92 15.71 -12.23
CA LEU A 68 -17.99 15.03 -12.95
C LEU A 68 -19.21 14.75 -12.06
N ILE A 69 -18.97 14.28 -10.83
CA ILE A 69 -20.05 14.01 -9.87
C ILE A 69 -20.82 15.28 -9.53
N VAL A 70 -20.13 16.35 -9.15
CA VAL A 70 -20.79 17.57 -8.68
C VAL A 70 -21.46 18.32 -9.84
N GLU A 71 -20.74 18.54 -10.94
CA GLU A 71 -21.29 19.27 -12.10
C GLU A 71 -22.36 18.48 -12.84
N GLY A 72 -22.21 17.13 -12.90
CA GLY A 72 -23.23 16.24 -13.44
C GLY A 72 -24.52 16.27 -12.63
N ALA A 73 -24.43 16.12 -11.30
CA ALA A 73 -25.56 16.20 -10.41
C ALA A 73 -26.24 17.58 -10.48
N ALA A 74 -25.46 18.66 -10.47
CA ALA A 74 -25.99 20.03 -10.58
C ALA A 74 -26.73 20.26 -11.90
N ARG A 75 -26.21 19.72 -13.01
CA ARG A 75 -26.82 19.86 -14.34
C ARG A 75 -28.14 19.07 -14.47
N ILE A 76 -28.18 17.83 -13.94
CA ILE A 76 -29.39 16.98 -14.01
C ILE A 76 -30.53 17.60 -13.22
N LEU A 77 -30.22 18.22 -12.06
CA LEU A 77 -31.20 18.72 -11.09
C LEU A 77 -31.40 20.24 -11.17
N ASP A 78 -30.90 20.88 -12.25
CA ASP A 78 -30.97 22.35 -12.45
C ASP A 78 -30.57 23.13 -11.18
N ALA A 79 -29.50 22.64 -10.50
CA ALA A 79 -28.99 23.29 -9.30
C ALA A 79 -28.03 24.42 -9.66
N GLN A 80 -28.08 25.52 -8.90
CA GLN A 80 -27.15 26.64 -9.08
C GLN A 80 -25.69 26.22 -8.86
N GLY A 81 -25.46 25.27 -7.97
CA GLY A 81 -24.15 24.70 -7.73
C GLY A 81 -24.16 23.64 -6.65
N GLY A 82 -22.99 23.01 -6.46
CA GLY A 82 -22.82 21.95 -5.47
C GLY A 82 -21.38 21.79 -5.03
N ALA A 83 -21.21 20.96 -4.02
CA ALA A 83 -19.90 20.61 -3.46
C ALA A 83 -19.87 19.14 -3.03
N LEU A 84 -18.69 18.55 -3.16
CA LEU A 84 -18.35 17.23 -2.66
C LEU A 84 -17.37 17.38 -1.49
N TYR A 85 -17.75 16.86 -0.33
CA TYR A 85 -16.90 16.82 0.86
C TYR A 85 -16.42 15.41 1.10
N MET A 86 -15.12 15.26 1.40
CA MET A 86 -14.51 13.98 1.74
C MET A 86 -13.77 14.06 3.06
N MET A 87 -13.63 12.93 3.74
CA MET A 87 -12.89 12.84 5.01
C MET A 87 -11.40 12.97 4.77
N GLU A 88 -10.73 13.90 5.45
CA GLU A 88 -9.27 14.00 5.44
C GLU A 88 -8.63 12.86 6.22
N ARG A 89 -7.61 12.24 5.64
CA ARG A 89 -6.86 11.14 6.28
C ARG A 89 -6.16 11.56 7.59
N ALA A 90 -5.69 12.80 7.67
CA ALA A 90 -4.86 13.27 8.78
C ALA A 90 -5.60 14.04 9.87
N GLY A 91 -6.85 14.52 9.64
CA GLY A 91 -7.52 15.46 10.55
C GLY A 91 -8.85 14.99 11.10
N GLY A 92 -9.44 13.91 10.57
CA GLY A 92 -10.78 13.47 10.96
C GLY A 92 -11.88 14.49 10.67
N LYS A 93 -11.67 15.42 9.74
CA LYS A 93 -12.60 16.46 9.32
C LYS A 93 -12.99 16.29 7.86
N LEU A 94 -14.15 16.81 7.49
CA LEU A 94 -14.65 16.82 6.13
C LEU A 94 -14.13 18.07 5.41
N ALA A 95 -13.28 17.87 4.41
CA ALA A 95 -12.80 18.94 3.54
C ALA A 95 -13.51 18.90 2.18
N PRO A 96 -13.72 20.05 1.51
CA PRO A 96 -14.28 20.07 0.18
C PRO A 96 -13.27 19.55 -0.84
N ALA A 97 -13.60 18.41 -1.45
CA ALA A 97 -12.81 17.80 -2.52
C ALA A 97 -13.05 18.49 -3.88
N PHE A 98 -14.29 19.00 -4.08
CA PHE A 98 -14.63 19.81 -5.24
C PHE A 98 -15.82 20.73 -4.91
N ILE A 99 -15.78 21.97 -5.46
CA ILE A 99 -16.83 22.97 -5.37
C ILE A 99 -17.08 23.49 -6.78
N SER A 100 -18.32 23.45 -7.25
CA SER A 100 -18.69 24.01 -8.55
C SER A 100 -18.79 25.52 -8.50
N LYS A 101 -18.65 26.17 -9.66
CA LYS A 101 -18.81 27.61 -9.81
C LYS A 101 -20.25 28.02 -9.44
N GLY A 102 -20.40 29.04 -8.62
CA GLY A 102 -21.71 29.54 -8.17
C GLY A 102 -22.36 28.73 -7.03
N CYS A 103 -21.65 27.76 -6.49
CA CYS A 103 -22.10 26.97 -5.34
C CYS A 103 -22.38 27.88 -4.14
N PRO A 104 -23.59 27.83 -3.54
CA PRO A 104 -23.84 28.53 -2.28
C PRO A 104 -23.03 27.89 -1.15
N PRO A 105 -22.58 28.66 -0.14
CA PRO A 105 -21.81 28.12 0.96
C PRO A 105 -22.66 27.17 1.81
N PHE A 106 -22.12 25.99 2.13
CA PHE A 106 -22.70 25.01 3.07
C PHE A 106 -22.06 25.10 4.45
N VAL A 107 -21.25 26.13 4.67
CA VAL A 107 -20.56 26.45 5.92
C VAL A 107 -20.96 27.84 6.38
N ASP A 108 -20.77 28.12 7.66
CA ASP A 108 -20.96 29.46 8.19
C ASP A 108 -19.87 30.39 7.67
N VAL A 109 -20.28 31.48 7.02
CA VAL A 109 -19.37 32.45 6.41
C VAL A 109 -19.37 33.73 7.19
N PRO A 110 -18.23 34.19 7.73
CA PRO A 110 -18.14 35.43 8.45
C PRO A 110 -18.61 36.64 7.60
N PRO A 111 -19.27 37.65 8.19
CA PRO A 111 -19.80 38.79 7.44
C PRO A 111 -18.76 39.56 6.61
N HIS A 112 -17.54 39.64 7.08
CA HIS A 112 -16.46 40.32 6.34
C HIS A 112 -16.06 39.56 5.04
N ILE A 113 -16.11 38.20 5.04
CA ILE A 113 -15.90 37.41 3.85
C ILE A 113 -17.04 37.57 2.86
N LEU A 114 -18.29 37.63 3.33
CA LEU A 114 -19.47 37.90 2.49
C LEU A 114 -19.37 39.27 1.81
N GLN A 115 -18.94 40.32 2.56
CA GLN A 115 -18.70 41.65 1.99
C GLN A 115 -17.59 41.64 0.94
N GLN A 116 -16.49 40.94 1.19
CA GLN A 116 -15.40 40.82 0.25
C GLN A 116 -15.85 40.05 -0.99
N ALA A 117 -16.61 38.97 -0.85
CA ALA A 117 -17.17 38.17 -1.93
C ALA A 117 -18.06 38.93 -2.90
N ALA A 118 -18.69 40.03 -2.45
CA ALA A 118 -19.50 40.91 -3.31
C ALA A 118 -18.66 41.61 -4.39
N SER A 119 -17.37 41.83 -4.13
CA SER A 119 -16.43 42.43 -5.07
C SER A 119 -15.45 41.41 -5.68
N ASP A 120 -15.15 40.34 -4.96
CA ASP A 120 -14.25 39.26 -5.37
C ASP A 120 -14.83 37.88 -4.98
N PRO A 121 -15.52 37.20 -5.91
CA PRO A 121 -16.06 35.87 -5.66
C PRO A 121 -15.02 34.79 -5.25
N ALA A 122 -13.75 34.99 -5.60
CA ALA A 122 -12.67 34.06 -5.24
C ALA A 122 -12.41 34.04 -3.72
N ALA A 123 -12.73 35.11 -3.00
CA ALA A 123 -12.59 35.17 -1.55
C ALA A 123 -13.50 34.16 -0.84
N LEU A 124 -14.73 34.02 -1.30
CA LEU A 124 -15.69 33.04 -0.76
C LEU A 124 -15.24 31.61 -1.07
N GLU A 125 -14.85 31.34 -2.30
CA GLU A 125 -14.37 30.02 -2.71
C GLU A 125 -13.12 29.62 -1.92
N GLY A 126 -12.17 30.55 -1.76
CA GLY A 126 -10.97 30.33 -0.94
C GLY A 126 -11.29 30.02 0.52
N TYR A 127 -12.24 30.76 1.12
CA TYR A 127 -12.70 30.51 2.48
C TYR A 127 -13.31 29.11 2.63
N ILE A 128 -14.24 28.73 1.74
CA ILE A 128 -14.90 27.42 1.78
C ILE A 128 -13.87 26.30 1.60
N ARG A 129 -12.91 26.43 0.69
CA ARG A 129 -11.86 25.42 0.43
C ARG A 129 -10.99 25.16 1.65
N LEU A 130 -10.74 26.15 2.48
CA LEU A 130 -9.92 26.03 3.69
C LEU A 130 -10.69 25.60 4.93
N HIS A 131 -12.05 25.59 4.86
CA HIS A 131 -12.90 25.32 6.00
C HIS A 131 -13.29 23.84 6.08
N ALA A 132 -12.51 23.05 6.83
CA ALA A 132 -12.82 21.65 7.10
C ALA A 132 -13.83 21.53 8.26
N ILE A 133 -14.86 20.71 8.05
CA ILE A 133 -16.04 20.56 8.93
C ILE A 133 -15.88 19.31 9.79
N PRO A 134 -15.97 19.39 11.13
CA PRO A 134 -16.02 18.21 11.98
C PRO A 134 -17.29 17.36 11.73
N PRO A 135 -17.23 16.03 11.90
CA PRO A 135 -18.43 15.20 11.94
C PRO A 135 -19.43 15.69 12.99
N GLY A 136 -20.71 15.76 12.60
CA GLY A 136 -21.79 16.28 13.46
C GLY A 136 -21.98 17.79 13.41
N GLU A 137 -21.06 18.56 12.85
CA GLU A 137 -21.16 20.02 12.75
C GLU A 137 -21.77 20.44 11.40
N GLY A 138 -22.69 21.44 11.46
CA GLY A 138 -23.39 21.92 10.28
C GLY A 138 -24.22 20.82 9.59
N ILE A 139 -24.77 21.14 8.41
CA ILE A 139 -25.58 20.18 7.63
C ILE A 139 -24.72 19.06 7.06
N ILE A 140 -23.51 19.37 6.60
CA ILE A 140 -22.57 18.41 5.99
C ILE A 140 -22.07 17.41 7.03
N GLY A 141 -21.57 17.88 8.20
CA GLY A 141 -21.08 17.02 9.28
C GLY A 141 -22.18 16.16 9.88
N ARG A 142 -23.40 16.67 9.99
CA ARG A 142 -24.58 15.92 10.46
C ARG A 142 -24.92 14.77 9.50
N VAL A 143 -25.04 15.05 8.20
CA VAL A 143 -25.34 14.04 7.17
C VAL A 143 -24.24 12.97 7.13
N TRP A 144 -22.99 13.36 7.29
CA TRP A 144 -21.89 12.40 7.42
C TRP A 144 -22.07 11.46 8.61
N GLN A 145 -22.43 12.02 9.78
CA GLN A 145 -22.55 11.26 11.03
C GLN A 145 -23.79 10.38 11.08
N THR A 146 -24.96 10.95 10.71
CA THR A 146 -26.25 10.22 10.74
C THR A 146 -26.42 9.25 9.59
N ARG A 147 -25.71 9.48 8.47
CA ARG A 147 -25.90 8.78 7.19
C ARG A 147 -27.30 8.94 6.60
N GLU A 148 -28.03 9.95 7.00
CA GLU A 148 -29.38 10.24 6.53
C GLU A 148 -29.34 11.41 5.55
N PRO A 149 -29.91 11.25 4.33
CA PRO A 149 -29.98 12.33 3.36
C PRO A 149 -31.02 13.38 3.80
N VAL A 150 -30.76 14.65 3.48
CA VAL A 150 -31.59 15.79 3.85
C VAL A 150 -31.97 16.60 2.62
N CYS A 151 -33.25 16.97 2.52
CA CYS A 151 -33.78 17.92 1.55
C CYS A 151 -34.53 19.03 2.28
N LEU A 152 -34.11 20.26 2.06
CA LEU A 152 -34.73 21.46 2.66
C LEU A 152 -35.16 22.39 1.52
N SER A 153 -36.46 22.47 1.27
CA SER A 153 -37.04 23.28 0.19
C SER A 153 -37.14 24.78 0.58
N ASP A 154 -37.16 25.12 1.88
CA ASP A 154 -37.18 26.49 2.42
C ASP A 154 -36.27 26.55 3.66
N LEU A 155 -35.07 27.03 3.49
CA LEU A 155 -34.10 27.17 4.58
C LEU A 155 -34.46 28.20 5.60
N ALA A 156 -35.19 29.25 5.21
CA ALA A 156 -35.57 30.34 6.13
C ALA A 156 -36.53 29.86 7.20
N ASN A 157 -37.36 28.87 6.91
CA ASN A 157 -38.42 28.36 7.78
C ASN A 157 -38.17 26.90 8.24
N ALA A 158 -36.98 26.35 8.04
CA ALA A 158 -36.67 24.94 8.38
C ALA A 158 -36.46 24.78 9.90
N PRO A 159 -37.39 24.13 10.65
CA PRO A 159 -37.25 23.90 12.09
C PRO A 159 -36.07 22.98 12.43
N GLU A 160 -35.66 22.19 11.48
CA GLU A 160 -34.53 21.22 11.58
C GLU A 160 -33.17 21.92 11.72
N LEU A 161 -33.05 23.20 11.31
CA LEU A 161 -31.88 24.05 11.47
C LEU A 161 -31.88 24.88 12.76
N ALA A 162 -32.91 24.81 13.57
CA ALA A 162 -33.02 25.61 14.82
C ALA A 162 -31.88 25.34 15.81
N GLY A 163 -31.24 24.18 15.73
CA GLY A 163 -30.03 23.83 16.50
C GLY A 163 -28.69 24.11 15.78
N LEU A 164 -28.72 24.49 14.50
CA LEU A 164 -27.57 24.85 13.67
C LEU A 164 -27.47 26.36 13.48
N ARG A 165 -27.81 27.13 14.54
CA ARG A 165 -27.73 28.60 14.53
C ARG A 165 -26.30 29.06 14.23
N GLY A 166 -26.13 29.65 13.07
CA GLY A 166 -24.86 30.13 12.52
C GLY A 166 -24.69 29.84 11.03
N THR A 167 -25.45 28.91 10.47
CA THR A 167 -25.43 28.65 9.02
C THR A 167 -26.24 29.68 8.27
N SER A 168 -25.66 30.85 7.98
CA SER A 168 -26.15 31.72 6.93
C SER A 168 -25.83 31.07 5.59
N LEU A 169 -26.51 29.97 5.31
CA LEU A 169 -26.47 29.34 3.99
C LEU A 169 -27.07 30.38 3.02
N GLY A 170 -26.25 30.92 2.11
CA GLY A 170 -26.73 31.82 1.06
C GLY A 170 -27.69 31.15 0.05
N ALA A 171 -28.15 29.94 0.37
CA ALA A 171 -29.09 29.15 -0.38
C ALA A 171 -30.53 29.30 0.13
N ALA A 172 -31.50 29.22 -0.79
CA ALA A 172 -32.92 29.15 -0.44
C ALA A 172 -33.38 27.70 -0.26
N SER A 173 -32.82 26.77 -1.01
CA SER A 173 -33.08 25.33 -0.86
C SER A 173 -31.81 24.53 -1.02
N VAL A 174 -31.70 23.37 -0.34
CA VAL A 174 -30.54 22.50 -0.37
C VAL A 174 -30.94 21.03 -0.36
N MET A 175 -30.13 20.22 -1.01
CA MET A 175 -30.13 18.76 -0.90
C MET A 175 -28.74 18.30 -0.51
N VAL A 176 -28.66 17.49 0.54
CA VAL A 176 -27.39 16.93 1.05
C VAL A 176 -27.57 15.43 1.27
N THR A 177 -26.66 14.64 0.75
CA THR A 177 -26.72 13.17 0.86
C THR A 177 -25.35 12.59 1.13
N PRO A 178 -25.23 11.54 1.98
CA PRO A 178 -24.00 10.79 2.11
C PRO A 178 -23.78 9.92 0.88
N LEU A 179 -22.54 9.76 0.48
CA LEU A 179 -22.14 8.86 -0.59
C LEU A 179 -21.80 7.50 0.01
N LEU A 180 -22.79 6.63 0.10
CA LEU A 180 -22.68 5.34 0.77
C LEU A 180 -22.47 4.20 -0.26
N TYR A 181 -21.45 3.38 -0.05
CA TYR A 181 -21.28 2.11 -0.74
C TYR A 181 -21.08 0.98 0.28
N GLY A 182 -22.04 0.09 0.37
CA GLY A 182 -22.08 -0.93 1.43
C GLY A 182 -22.12 -0.29 2.82
N LYS A 183 -21.10 -0.56 3.64
CA LYS A 183 -20.96 0.02 4.98
C LYS A 183 -20.08 1.27 5.02
N GLN A 184 -19.42 1.60 3.91
CA GLN A 184 -18.46 2.70 3.83
C GLN A 184 -19.15 4.00 3.42
N ASN A 185 -18.80 5.11 4.08
CA ASN A 185 -19.17 6.44 3.67
C ASN A 185 -18.01 7.09 2.93
N MET A 186 -18.18 7.35 1.64
CA MET A 186 -17.14 7.89 0.76
C MET A 186 -17.03 9.41 0.85
N GLY A 187 -18.12 10.08 1.23
CA GLY A 187 -18.19 11.54 1.28
C GLY A 187 -19.61 12.04 1.47
N VAL A 188 -19.79 13.33 1.30
CA VAL A 188 -21.10 14.01 1.33
C VAL A 188 -21.23 14.86 0.09
N LEU A 189 -22.26 14.62 -0.71
CA LEU A 189 -22.63 15.44 -1.86
C LEU A 189 -23.70 16.43 -1.44
N ALA A 190 -23.51 17.71 -1.77
CA ALA A 190 -24.43 18.78 -1.49
C ALA A 190 -24.74 19.59 -2.75
N LEU A 191 -26.01 19.88 -2.98
CA LEU A 191 -26.48 20.80 -4.02
C LEU A 191 -27.29 21.92 -3.38
N GLY A 192 -27.21 23.12 -3.94
CA GLY A 192 -27.94 24.28 -3.43
C GLY A 192 -28.45 25.21 -4.52
N ASN A 193 -29.63 25.79 -4.27
CA ASN A 193 -30.24 26.81 -5.07
C ASN A 193 -30.38 28.09 -4.27
N GLY A 194 -30.06 29.24 -4.89
CA GLY A 194 -30.23 30.56 -4.29
C GLY A 194 -31.70 31.07 -4.34
N PRO A 195 -31.97 32.25 -3.78
CA PRO A 195 -33.32 32.80 -3.66
C PRO A 195 -34.01 33.07 -5.02
N THR A 196 -33.24 33.14 -6.12
CA THR A 196 -33.76 33.42 -7.46
C THR A 196 -33.99 32.14 -8.30
N SER A 197 -33.54 31.00 -7.78
CA SER A 197 -33.71 29.70 -8.43
C SER A 197 -34.92 28.95 -7.87
N PRO A 198 -35.51 28.00 -8.62
CA PRO A 198 -36.58 27.14 -8.11
C PRO A 198 -36.15 26.35 -6.88
N SER A 199 -37.04 26.11 -5.95
CA SER A 199 -36.79 25.21 -4.81
C SER A 199 -36.84 23.76 -5.27
N PHE A 200 -36.00 22.92 -4.67
CA PHE A 200 -35.97 21.47 -4.95
C PHE A 200 -37.31 20.81 -4.52
N THR A 201 -37.75 19.88 -5.36
CA THR A 201 -38.98 19.11 -5.17
C THR A 201 -38.65 17.72 -4.54
N PRO A 202 -39.64 17.01 -3.99
CA PRO A 202 -39.45 15.63 -3.57
C PRO A 202 -39.02 14.68 -4.69
N SER A 203 -39.37 14.96 -5.94
CA SER A 203 -38.91 14.19 -7.12
C SER A 203 -37.43 14.38 -7.35
N ASP A 204 -36.94 15.62 -7.32
CA ASP A 204 -35.51 15.94 -7.43
C ASP A 204 -34.68 15.22 -6.38
N PHE A 205 -35.23 15.12 -5.16
CA PHE A 205 -34.57 14.42 -4.07
C PHE A 205 -34.44 12.90 -4.29
N VAL A 206 -35.40 12.27 -4.96
CA VAL A 206 -35.32 10.85 -5.33
C VAL A 206 -34.21 10.65 -6.36
N VAL A 207 -34.16 11.49 -7.40
CA VAL A 207 -33.12 11.47 -8.43
C VAL A 207 -31.76 11.75 -7.83
N PHE A 208 -31.65 12.73 -6.93
CA PHE A 208 -30.42 13.08 -6.22
C PHE A 208 -29.83 11.91 -5.43
N LYS A 209 -30.68 11.15 -4.72
CA LYS A 209 -30.23 9.95 -4.01
C LYS A 209 -29.69 8.88 -4.96
N SER A 210 -30.34 8.66 -6.10
CA SER A 210 -29.87 7.71 -7.11
C SER A 210 -28.53 8.13 -7.71
N ILE A 211 -28.36 9.42 -8.02
CA ILE A 211 -27.07 9.98 -8.46
C ILE A 211 -25.98 9.76 -7.40
N ALA A 212 -26.31 9.98 -6.12
CA ALA A 212 -25.38 9.80 -5.03
C ALA A 212 -24.94 8.33 -4.87
N GLU A 213 -25.85 7.38 -4.99
CA GLU A 213 -25.54 5.94 -4.95
C GLU A 213 -24.58 5.55 -6.08
N GLN A 214 -24.83 6.00 -7.32
CA GLN A 214 -23.93 5.73 -8.45
C GLN A 214 -22.59 6.44 -8.30
N SER A 215 -22.59 7.66 -7.75
CA SER A 215 -21.36 8.41 -7.46
C SER A 215 -20.53 7.74 -6.38
N ALA A 216 -21.17 7.21 -5.33
CA ALA A 216 -20.50 6.46 -4.27
C ALA A 216 -19.83 5.19 -4.81
N PHE A 217 -20.51 4.44 -5.68
CA PHE A 217 -19.95 3.29 -6.36
C PHE A 217 -18.75 3.66 -7.23
N ALA A 218 -18.85 4.77 -8.00
CA ALA A 218 -17.76 5.27 -8.83
C ALA A 218 -16.53 5.64 -7.98
N LEU A 219 -16.70 6.38 -6.89
CA LEU A 219 -15.63 6.76 -5.97
C LEU A 219 -14.96 5.55 -5.32
N TYR A 220 -15.76 4.59 -4.86
CA TYR A 220 -15.25 3.35 -4.28
C TYR A 220 -14.35 2.59 -5.25
N ASN A 221 -14.82 2.37 -6.49
CA ASN A 221 -14.05 1.68 -7.51
C ASN A 221 -12.76 2.44 -7.87
N ALA A 222 -12.81 3.77 -7.99
CA ALA A 222 -11.63 4.59 -8.27
C ALA A 222 -10.56 4.45 -7.16
N ILE A 223 -10.97 4.41 -5.90
CA ILE A 223 -10.05 4.20 -4.76
C ILE A 223 -9.43 2.80 -4.83
N ILE A 224 -10.24 1.74 -4.98
CA ILE A 224 -9.75 0.36 -5.08
C ILE A 224 -8.79 0.18 -6.26
N TYR A 225 -9.13 0.76 -7.41
CA TYR A 225 -8.26 0.69 -8.59
C TYR A 225 -6.94 1.42 -8.38
N SER A 226 -6.96 2.59 -7.74
CA SER A 226 -5.75 3.35 -7.39
C SER A 226 -4.85 2.57 -6.43
N GLU A 227 -5.42 1.99 -5.36
CA GLU A 227 -4.69 1.16 -4.39
C GLU A 227 -4.08 -0.10 -5.04
N ALA A 228 -4.85 -0.75 -5.92
CA ALA A 228 -4.36 -1.93 -6.65
C ALA A 228 -3.21 -1.59 -7.61
N ASN A 229 -3.26 -0.45 -8.29
CA ASN A 229 -2.19 0.00 -9.16
C ASN A 229 -0.93 0.42 -8.37
N GLU A 230 -1.10 1.11 -7.26
CA GLU A 230 0.02 1.47 -6.38
C GLU A 230 0.70 0.22 -5.83
N LYS A 231 -0.07 -0.77 -5.38
CA LYS A 231 0.46 -2.06 -4.94
C LYS A 231 1.23 -2.77 -6.05
N LYS A 232 0.67 -2.85 -7.26
CA LYS A 232 1.37 -3.46 -8.41
C LYS A 232 2.69 -2.76 -8.73
N ARG A 233 2.73 -1.42 -8.63
CA ARG A 233 3.95 -0.65 -8.85
C ARG A 233 5.00 -0.95 -7.78
N LEU A 234 4.60 -0.99 -6.50
CA LEU A 234 5.48 -1.34 -5.41
C LEU A 234 6.01 -2.78 -5.54
N ASP A 235 5.16 -3.74 -5.90
CA ASP A 235 5.57 -5.13 -6.13
C ASP A 235 6.59 -5.21 -7.28
N HIS A 236 6.39 -4.46 -8.37
CA HIS A 236 7.35 -4.40 -9.48
C HIS A 236 8.69 -3.77 -9.08
N ASP A 237 8.68 -2.66 -8.32
CA ASP A 237 9.90 -2.03 -7.81
C ASP A 237 10.70 -2.99 -6.89
N LEU A 238 9.99 -3.80 -6.09
CA LEU A 238 10.59 -4.84 -5.26
C LEU A 238 11.16 -6.01 -6.07
N GLU A 239 10.54 -6.40 -7.19
CA GLU A 239 11.10 -7.39 -8.11
C GLU A 239 12.41 -6.92 -8.72
N ILE A 240 12.48 -5.65 -9.15
CA ILE A 240 13.73 -5.05 -9.65
C ILE A 240 14.81 -5.06 -8.57
N ALA A 241 14.46 -4.68 -7.33
CA ALA A 241 15.40 -4.69 -6.21
C ALA A 241 15.95 -6.10 -5.94
N ARG A 242 15.09 -7.14 -6.00
CA ARG A 242 15.48 -8.54 -5.89
C ARG A 242 16.47 -8.96 -6.99
N ASP A 243 16.20 -8.58 -8.23
CA ASP A 243 17.07 -8.94 -9.35
C ASP A 243 18.45 -8.27 -9.22
N ILE A 244 18.50 -7.01 -8.77
CA ILE A 244 19.77 -6.33 -8.46
C ILE A 244 20.50 -7.06 -7.32
N GLN A 245 19.81 -7.43 -6.25
CA GLN A 245 20.40 -8.12 -5.10
C GLN A 245 20.96 -9.50 -5.52
N ARG A 246 20.25 -10.23 -6.37
CA ARG A 246 20.70 -11.53 -6.89
C ARG A 246 22.03 -11.43 -7.65
N ILE A 247 22.28 -10.32 -8.34
CA ILE A 247 23.58 -10.08 -9.01
C ILE A 247 24.71 -9.85 -7.98
N LEU A 248 24.37 -9.33 -6.79
CA LEU A 248 25.36 -9.09 -5.74
C LEU A 248 25.79 -10.37 -5.03
N LEU A 249 24.96 -11.40 -4.98
CA LEU A 249 25.27 -12.68 -4.35
C LEU A 249 25.98 -13.62 -5.34
N PRO A 250 26.85 -14.54 -4.87
CA PRO A 250 27.49 -15.53 -5.74
C PRO A 250 26.46 -16.48 -6.35
N SER A 251 26.55 -16.70 -7.64
CA SER A 251 25.71 -17.67 -8.36
C SER A 251 26.22 -19.10 -8.19
N GLU A 252 27.53 -19.27 -7.99
CA GLU A 252 28.20 -20.58 -7.88
C GLU A 252 29.36 -20.51 -6.89
N ALA A 253 29.63 -21.63 -6.23
CA ALA A 253 30.80 -21.75 -5.38
C ALA A 253 32.08 -21.86 -6.23
N PRO A 254 33.18 -21.20 -5.84
CA PRO A 254 34.45 -21.32 -6.56
C PRO A 254 35.08 -22.72 -6.38
N VAL A 255 35.77 -23.15 -7.37
CA VAL A 255 36.60 -24.38 -7.28
C VAL A 255 37.88 -24.01 -6.51
N VAL A 256 38.17 -24.74 -5.42
CA VAL A 256 39.32 -24.52 -4.56
C VAL A 256 40.02 -25.85 -4.31
N ASP A 257 41.31 -25.93 -4.60
CA ASP A 257 42.05 -27.13 -4.36
C ASP A 257 42.01 -27.57 -2.89
N GLY A 258 41.69 -28.84 -2.65
CA GLY A 258 41.59 -29.43 -1.33
C GLY A 258 40.34 -29.05 -0.53
N PHE A 259 39.35 -28.36 -1.14
CA PHE A 259 38.07 -28.08 -0.53
C PHE A 259 36.91 -28.23 -1.52
N GLU A 260 35.82 -28.82 -1.06
CA GLU A 260 34.53 -28.83 -1.72
C GLU A 260 33.66 -27.79 -0.99
N ILE A 261 33.05 -26.83 -1.74
CA ILE A 261 32.25 -25.75 -1.19
C ILE A 261 30.91 -25.77 -1.90
N SER A 262 29.83 -25.65 -1.11
CA SER A 262 28.47 -25.44 -1.62
C SER A 262 27.76 -24.41 -0.80
N GLY A 263 26.94 -23.56 -1.42
CA GLY A 263 26.20 -22.52 -0.72
C GLY A 263 24.87 -22.20 -1.41
N ILE A 264 23.88 -21.78 -0.64
CA ILE A 264 22.56 -21.38 -1.10
C ILE A 264 22.01 -20.25 -0.24
N ASN A 265 21.25 -19.35 -0.88
CA ASN A 265 20.41 -18.36 -0.19
C ASN A 265 18.99 -18.49 -0.73
N ILE A 266 18.00 -18.58 0.16
CA ILE A 266 16.58 -18.70 -0.14
C ILE A 266 15.86 -17.55 0.59
N PRO A 267 15.53 -16.46 -0.09
CA PRO A 267 14.84 -15.33 0.51
C PRO A 267 13.41 -15.68 0.95
N ALA A 268 12.99 -15.19 2.13
CA ALA A 268 11.61 -15.30 2.61
C ALA A 268 10.69 -14.28 1.94
N ARG A 269 11.24 -13.14 1.49
CA ARG A 269 10.51 -12.03 0.86
C ARG A 269 11.14 -11.70 -0.51
N HIS A 270 10.70 -10.58 -1.11
CA HIS A 270 11.27 -10.12 -2.38
C HIS A 270 12.77 -9.81 -2.29
N VAL A 271 13.22 -9.27 -1.16
CA VAL A 271 14.63 -8.96 -0.87
C VAL A 271 15.03 -9.52 0.48
N SER A 272 16.30 -9.92 0.63
CA SER A 272 16.89 -10.59 1.78
C SER A 272 17.77 -9.65 2.61
N GLY A 273 17.77 -9.85 3.94
CA GLY A 273 18.79 -9.30 4.85
C GLY A 273 20.06 -10.11 4.84
N ASP A 274 19.96 -11.38 4.48
CA ASP A 274 21.08 -12.31 4.45
C ASP A 274 22.11 -11.98 3.35
N TYR A 275 23.34 -12.22 3.68
CA TYR A 275 24.46 -12.09 2.77
C TYR A 275 25.39 -13.28 2.90
N PHE A 276 25.85 -13.79 1.77
CA PHE A 276 26.96 -14.72 1.70
C PHE A 276 27.88 -14.41 0.52
N ASP A 277 29.17 -14.74 0.66
CA ASP A 277 30.11 -14.43 -0.40
C ASP A 277 31.37 -15.33 -0.37
N TYR A 278 32.03 -15.40 -1.54
CA TYR A 278 33.32 -16.00 -1.74
C TYR A 278 34.28 -14.92 -2.23
N ILE A 279 35.28 -14.59 -1.44
CA ILE A 279 36.17 -13.45 -1.66
C ILE A 279 37.60 -13.94 -1.86
N LYS A 280 38.18 -13.70 -3.02
CA LYS A 280 39.61 -13.96 -3.21
C LYS A 280 40.43 -13.01 -2.34
N VAL A 281 41.03 -13.54 -1.28
CA VAL A 281 41.93 -12.78 -0.40
C VAL A 281 43.26 -12.54 -1.09
N ASP A 282 43.89 -13.61 -1.58
CA ASP A 282 45.07 -13.62 -2.40
C ASP A 282 45.13 -14.92 -3.23
N ASP A 283 46.28 -15.27 -3.81
CA ASP A 283 46.44 -16.46 -4.63
C ASP A 283 46.44 -17.78 -3.83
N GLU A 284 46.61 -17.72 -2.50
CA GLU A 284 46.67 -18.88 -1.62
C GLU A 284 45.42 -19.03 -0.75
N ARG A 285 44.55 -17.97 -0.69
CA ARG A 285 43.46 -17.89 0.31
C ARG A 285 42.16 -17.44 -0.28
N LEU A 286 41.11 -18.13 0.12
CA LEU A 286 39.72 -17.78 -0.14
C LEU A 286 39.03 -17.38 1.16
N GLY A 287 38.38 -16.23 1.18
CA GLY A 287 37.46 -15.83 2.23
C GLY A 287 36.04 -16.32 1.92
N VAL A 288 35.37 -16.87 2.92
CA VAL A 288 33.96 -17.27 2.89
C VAL A 288 33.24 -16.48 3.97
N ALA A 289 32.23 -15.73 3.58
CA ALA A 289 31.44 -14.90 4.48
C ALA A 289 29.97 -15.32 4.51
N ILE A 290 29.38 -15.27 5.70
CA ILE A 290 27.94 -15.33 5.90
C ILE A 290 27.55 -14.25 6.91
N ALA A 291 26.45 -13.57 6.64
CA ALA A 291 25.93 -12.52 7.55
C ALA A 291 24.42 -12.43 7.43
N ASP A 292 23.83 -11.94 8.50
CA ASP A 292 22.43 -11.57 8.56
C ASP A 292 22.28 -10.16 9.15
N VAL A 293 21.49 -9.33 8.51
CA VAL A 293 21.18 -7.96 8.92
C VAL A 293 19.86 -7.94 9.67
N SER A 294 19.90 -7.48 10.92
CA SER A 294 18.69 -7.33 11.74
C SER A 294 17.60 -6.53 11.04
N GLY A 295 16.33 -6.99 11.13
CA GLY A 295 15.20 -6.43 10.43
C GLY A 295 14.93 -7.14 9.08
N LYS A 296 13.92 -6.69 8.36
CA LYS A 296 13.46 -7.37 7.12
C LYS A 296 13.15 -6.39 6.01
N GLY A 297 13.24 -6.87 4.78
CA GLY A 297 12.86 -6.12 3.59
C GLY A 297 13.90 -5.08 3.13
N VAL A 298 13.43 -3.98 2.53
CA VAL A 298 14.29 -2.99 1.85
C VAL A 298 15.38 -2.39 2.75
N PRO A 299 15.10 -1.98 4.00
CA PRO A 299 16.16 -1.42 4.86
C PRO A 299 17.31 -2.40 5.12
N ALA A 300 17.00 -3.65 5.45
CA ALA A 300 18.00 -4.69 5.68
C ALA A 300 18.80 -5.00 4.42
N SER A 301 18.14 -5.06 3.24
CA SER A 301 18.80 -5.34 1.97
C SER A 301 19.78 -4.24 1.53
N ILE A 302 19.50 -2.99 1.86
CA ILE A 302 20.43 -1.87 1.61
C ILE A 302 21.68 -1.98 2.49
N ILE A 303 21.50 -2.23 3.79
CA ILE A 303 22.62 -2.44 4.73
C ILE A 303 23.45 -3.66 4.30
N MET A 304 22.82 -4.74 3.87
CA MET A 304 23.50 -5.91 3.33
C MET A 304 24.40 -5.55 2.14
N ALA A 305 23.91 -4.75 1.17
CA ALA A 305 24.71 -4.36 0.01
C ALA A 305 25.90 -3.46 0.38
N ILE A 306 25.73 -2.58 1.37
CA ILE A 306 26.82 -1.76 1.94
C ILE A 306 27.83 -2.68 2.64
N CYS A 307 27.37 -3.59 3.50
CA CYS A 307 28.18 -4.56 4.20
C CYS A 307 29.04 -5.38 3.24
N ARG A 308 28.44 -5.93 2.16
CA ARG A 308 29.15 -6.64 1.10
C ARG A 308 30.29 -5.79 0.51
N SER A 309 30.02 -4.55 0.18
CA SER A 309 30.99 -3.66 -0.45
C SER A 309 32.18 -3.37 0.46
N VAL A 310 31.89 -3.11 1.74
CA VAL A 310 32.89 -2.85 2.78
C VAL A 310 33.70 -4.11 3.05
N LEU A 311 33.05 -5.26 3.25
CA LEU A 311 33.73 -6.52 3.53
C LEU A 311 34.70 -6.89 2.39
N ARG A 312 34.26 -6.85 1.13
CA ARG A 312 35.13 -7.14 -0.03
C ARG A 312 36.33 -6.22 -0.10
N SER A 313 36.16 -4.95 0.20
CA SER A 313 37.25 -3.97 0.24
C SER A 313 38.28 -4.27 1.35
N GLN A 314 37.83 -4.68 2.53
CA GLN A 314 38.72 -4.95 3.68
C GLN A 314 39.32 -6.36 3.65
N ALA A 315 38.69 -7.32 2.98
CA ALA A 315 39.11 -8.71 2.91
C ALA A 315 40.27 -8.92 1.93
N THR A 316 40.33 -8.16 0.82
CA THR A 316 41.38 -8.32 -0.18
C THR A 316 42.76 -8.02 0.40
N GLY A 317 43.67 -8.98 0.33
CA GLY A 317 45.06 -8.91 0.82
C GLY A 317 45.16 -9.00 2.36
N ASN A 318 44.09 -9.23 3.10
CA ASN A 318 44.10 -9.34 4.53
C ASN A 318 43.86 -10.80 5.01
N PRO A 319 44.89 -11.50 5.52
CA PRO A 319 44.79 -12.91 5.93
C PRO A 319 44.18 -13.12 7.33
N SER A 320 43.77 -12.07 8.02
CA SER A 320 43.21 -12.15 9.39
C SER A 320 41.71 -11.88 9.37
N PRO A 321 40.85 -12.89 9.57
CA PRO A 321 39.40 -12.68 9.65
C PRO A 321 39.01 -11.66 10.73
N ALA A 322 39.64 -11.67 11.88
CA ALA A 322 39.35 -10.73 12.96
C ALA A 322 39.67 -9.29 12.56
N ASP A 323 40.83 -9.02 11.96
CA ASP A 323 41.20 -7.68 11.47
C ASP A 323 40.24 -7.17 10.43
N VAL A 324 39.74 -8.05 9.54
CA VAL A 324 38.73 -7.72 8.53
C VAL A 324 37.44 -7.30 9.22
N LEU A 325 36.90 -8.11 10.14
CA LEU A 325 35.64 -7.79 10.84
C LEU A 325 35.76 -6.52 11.70
N GLN A 326 36.91 -6.28 12.36
CA GLN A 326 37.16 -5.05 13.11
C GLN A 326 37.12 -3.81 12.20
N LYS A 327 37.73 -3.87 11.00
CA LYS A 327 37.70 -2.79 10.03
C LYS A 327 36.29 -2.57 9.47
N VAL A 328 35.57 -3.67 9.18
CA VAL A 328 34.18 -3.63 8.73
C VAL A 328 33.30 -2.95 9.77
N ASN A 329 33.43 -3.34 11.03
CA ASN A 329 32.67 -2.73 12.12
C ASN A 329 32.93 -1.22 12.23
N ARG A 330 34.20 -0.80 12.26
CA ARG A 330 34.54 0.64 12.34
C ARG A 330 33.99 1.45 11.19
N GLN A 331 33.95 0.88 9.99
CA GLN A 331 33.46 1.56 8.81
C GLN A 331 31.92 1.62 8.76
N LEU A 332 31.23 0.57 9.21
CA LEU A 332 29.77 0.49 9.17
C LEU A 332 29.08 1.13 10.37
N TYR A 333 29.73 1.15 11.52
CA TYR A 333 29.15 1.67 12.78
C TYR A 333 28.49 3.08 12.63
N PRO A 334 29.12 4.07 11.96
CA PRO A 334 28.50 5.38 11.78
C PRO A 334 27.25 5.38 10.87
N ASP A 335 27.11 4.39 9.99
CA ASP A 335 26.09 4.33 8.96
C ASP A 335 24.90 3.42 9.33
N ILE A 336 25.05 2.63 10.42
CA ILE A 336 24.02 1.74 10.94
C ILE A 336 23.21 2.49 12.00
N LYS A 337 21.87 2.43 11.91
CA LYS A 337 20.95 2.99 12.91
C LYS A 337 21.08 2.25 14.25
N GLU A 338 20.77 2.93 15.36
CA GLU A 338 20.87 2.39 16.73
C GLU A 338 20.08 1.08 16.98
N ASP A 339 19.03 0.84 16.19
CA ASP A 339 18.16 -0.34 16.27
C ASP A 339 18.52 -1.45 15.27
N MET A 340 19.60 -1.27 14.52
CA MET A 340 20.08 -2.24 13.52
C MET A 340 21.48 -2.75 13.86
N PHE A 341 21.76 -3.98 13.47
CA PHE A 341 23.07 -4.62 13.59
C PHE A 341 23.26 -5.69 12.52
N ILE A 342 24.46 -6.19 12.36
CA ILE A 342 24.77 -7.28 11.45
C ILE A 342 25.46 -8.39 12.25
N SER A 343 24.90 -9.58 12.21
CA SER A 343 25.60 -10.79 12.63
C SER A 343 26.44 -11.30 11.48
N MET A 344 27.70 -11.72 11.71
CA MET A 344 28.59 -12.15 10.65
C MET A 344 29.58 -13.23 11.12
N ALA A 345 29.80 -14.23 10.26
CA ALA A 345 30.95 -15.14 10.38
C ALA A 345 31.81 -15.01 9.10
N TYR A 346 33.11 -14.87 9.30
CA TYR A 346 34.07 -14.78 8.21
C TYR A 346 35.17 -15.83 8.38
N VAL A 347 35.32 -16.67 7.37
CA VAL A 347 36.23 -17.81 7.34
C VAL A 347 37.27 -17.61 6.24
N ILE A 348 38.55 -17.80 6.53
CA ILE A 348 39.64 -17.85 5.51
C ILE A 348 40.10 -19.26 5.39
N LEU A 349 40.04 -19.80 4.15
CA LEU A 349 40.57 -21.08 3.73
C LEU A 349 41.94 -20.84 3.10
N ASP A 350 43.01 -21.33 3.75
CA ASP A 350 44.37 -21.40 3.16
C ASP A 350 44.49 -22.74 2.47
N HIS A 351 44.33 -22.74 1.16
CA HIS A 351 44.30 -23.97 0.39
C HIS A 351 45.69 -24.58 0.14
N VAL A 352 46.76 -23.80 0.31
CA VAL A 352 48.16 -24.29 0.23
C VAL A 352 48.56 -25.02 1.50
N ARG A 353 48.24 -24.44 2.67
CA ARG A 353 48.59 -25.05 3.96
C ARG A 353 47.47 -25.95 4.51
N GLY A 354 46.29 -25.89 3.94
CA GLY A 354 45.12 -26.64 4.37
C GLY A 354 44.52 -26.16 5.69
N ASN A 355 44.86 -24.94 6.11
CA ASN A 355 44.41 -24.36 7.38
C ASN A 355 43.12 -23.54 7.18
N VAL A 356 42.30 -23.53 8.22
CA VAL A 356 41.08 -22.71 8.25
C VAL A 356 41.16 -21.77 9.46
N THR A 357 40.89 -20.48 9.23
CA THR A 357 40.79 -19.48 10.31
C THR A 357 39.42 -18.82 10.23
N LEU A 358 38.73 -18.79 11.37
CA LEU A 358 37.38 -18.26 11.52
C LEU A 358 37.40 -17.07 12.50
N SER A 359 36.60 -16.05 12.19
CA SER A 359 36.19 -15.05 13.17
C SER A 359 34.67 -14.87 13.14
N ARG A 360 34.07 -14.69 14.31
CA ARG A 360 32.61 -14.56 14.46
C ARG A 360 32.28 -13.22 15.08
N ALA A 361 31.36 -12.50 14.45
CA ALA A 361 30.79 -11.25 14.95
C ALA A 361 29.30 -11.47 15.29
N GLY A 362 29.04 -12.14 16.41
CA GLY A 362 27.70 -12.36 16.94
C GLY A 362 26.79 -13.29 16.11
N HIS A 363 27.29 -13.90 15.04
CA HIS A 363 26.52 -14.80 14.14
C HIS A 363 26.28 -16.17 14.80
N ASP A 364 25.38 -16.97 14.24
CA ASP A 364 25.16 -18.34 14.68
C ASP A 364 26.45 -19.17 14.68
N ALA A 365 26.49 -20.13 15.60
CA ALA A 365 27.68 -20.93 15.79
C ALA A 365 27.85 -21.93 14.65
N PRO A 366 28.91 -21.84 13.83
CA PRO A 366 29.16 -22.83 12.78
C PRO A 366 29.18 -24.24 13.33
N ILE A 367 28.65 -25.22 12.57
CA ILE A 367 28.68 -26.63 12.94
C ILE A 367 29.89 -27.29 12.31
N PHE A 368 30.73 -27.86 13.14
CA PHE A 368 31.90 -28.68 12.74
C PHE A 368 31.54 -30.16 12.79
N PHE A 369 31.72 -30.86 11.71
CA PHE A 369 31.62 -32.30 11.63
C PHE A 369 33.01 -32.91 11.58
N ASP A 370 33.37 -33.70 12.58
CA ASP A 370 34.59 -34.52 12.63
C ASP A 370 34.31 -35.88 12.01
N HIS A 371 34.97 -36.16 10.89
CA HIS A 371 34.75 -37.40 10.16
C HIS A 371 35.23 -38.63 10.96
N ALA A 372 36.27 -38.51 11.79
CA ALA A 372 36.82 -39.62 12.55
C ALA A 372 35.89 -40.07 13.69
N THR A 373 35.27 -39.13 14.35
CA THR A 373 34.34 -39.40 15.48
C THR A 373 32.88 -39.49 15.04
N ARG A 374 32.56 -39.08 13.78
CA ARG A 374 31.18 -38.94 13.28
C ARG A 374 30.31 -38.00 14.07
N ALA A 375 30.91 -37.04 14.75
CA ALA A 375 30.21 -36.08 15.61
C ALA A 375 30.10 -34.71 14.92
N ALA A 376 28.93 -34.14 14.92
CA ALA A 376 28.69 -32.77 14.54
C ALA A 376 28.52 -31.92 15.79
N THR A 377 29.30 -30.85 15.94
CA THR A 377 29.31 -30.00 17.12
C THR A 377 29.38 -28.51 16.76
N PRO A 378 28.71 -27.62 17.52
CA PRO A 378 28.78 -26.17 17.28
C PRO A 378 30.13 -25.61 17.79
N ILE A 379 30.75 -24.73 16.99
CA ILE A 379 31.94 -23.98 17.32
C ILE A 379 31.54 -22.56 17.72
N LYS A 380 31.81 -22.17 18.99
CA LYS A 380 31.34 -20.89 19.53
C LYS A 380 32.51 -19.97 19.91
N PRO A 381 33.34 -19.47 18.95
CA PRO A 381 34.29 -18.42 19.29
C PRO A 381 33.55 -17.16 19.76
N PRO A 382 34.14 -16.41 20.72
CA PRO A 382 33.53 -15.17 21.18
C PRO A 382 33.46 -14.15 20.04
N GLY A 383 32.46 -13.26 20.08
CA GLY A 383 32.28 -12.20 19.10
C GLY A 383 31.01 -11.41 19.35
N MET A 384 31.01 -10.15 18.94
CA MET A 384 29.90 -9.21 19.06
C MET A 384 29.41 -8.84 17.69
N VAL A 385 28.10 -8.61 17.49
CA VAL A 385 27.53 -8.17 16.23
C VAL A 385 28.11 -6.82 15.78
N VAL A 386 28.20 -6.62 14.47
CA VAL A 386 28.69 -5.38 13.85
C VAL A 386 27.63 -4.28 14.00
N GLY A 387 28.06 -3.07 14.32
CA GLY A 387 27.19 -1.88 14.36
C GLY A 387 26.72 -1.46 15.77
N ILE A 388 27.00 -2.25 16.83
CA ILE A 388 26.57 -1.90 18.20
C ILE A 388 27.67 -1.12 18.98
N ASP A 389 28.94 -1.42 18.74
CA ASP A 389 30.07 -0.78 19.41
C ASP A 389 31.02 -0.14 18.39
N SER A 390 31.54 1.05 18.73
CA SER A 390 32.43 1.82 17.84
C SER A 390 33.81 1.17 17.57
N GLY A 391 34.11 0.07 18.24
CA GLY A 391 35.34 -0.70 18.10
C GLY A 391 36.05 -1.06 19.40
N SER A 392 35.85 -0.31 20.48
CA SER A 392 36.62 -0.51 21.75
C SER A 392 36.33 -1.86 22.41
N VAL A 393 35.07 -2.30 22.41
CA VAL A 393 34.68 -3.62 22.95
C VAL A 393 34.77 -4.66 21.85
N PHE A 394 34.28 -4.33 20.62
CA PHE A 394 34.29 -5.21 19.47
C PHE A 394 35.68 -5.80 19.18
N ASP A 395 36.72 -4.95 19.09
CA ASP A 395 38.06 -5.36 18.76
C ASP A 395 38.67 -6.29 19.81
N ARG A 396 38.30 -6.13 21.09
CA ARG A 396 38.79 -6.97 22.19
C ARG A 396 38.15 -8.34 22.21
N ILE A 397 36.90 -8.46 21.79
CA ILE A 397 36.12 -9.71 21.84
C ILE A 397 36.28 -10.51 20.56
N THR A 398 36.34 -9.82 19.38
CA THR A 398 36.41 -10.46 18.07
C THR A 398 37.84 -10.87 17.75
N GLY A 399 38.10 -12.17 17.84
CA GLY A 399 39.44 -12.75 17.63
C GLY A 399 39.44 -13.82 16.55
N ASN A 400 40.64 -14.20 16.12
CA ASN A 400 40.85 -15.32 15.20
C ASN A 400 40.77 -16.66 15.95
N PHE A 401 40.01 -17.58 15.39
CA PHE A 401 39.91 -18.97 15.83
C PHE A 401 40.48 -19.90 14.76
N ALA A 402 41.56 -20.58 15.03
CA ALA A 402 42.17 -21.53 14.12
C ALA A 402 41.47 -22.89 14.23
N LEU A 403 41.03 -23.42 13.10
CA LEU A 403 40.40 -24.72 12.98
C LEU A 403 41.25 -25.62 12.06
N SER A 404 41.64 -26.80 12.55
CA SER A 404 42.32 -27.78 11.77
C SER A 404 41.34 -28.78 11.15
N LEU A 405 41.05 -28.63 9.86
CA LEU A 405 40.24 -29.57 9.14
C LEU A 405 41.11 -30.71 8.60
N LYS A 406 40.76 -31.93 8.94
CA LYS A 406 41.30 -33.16 8.34
C LYS A 406 40.48 -33.50 7.11
N ARG A 407 41.00 -34.47 6.34
CA ARG A 407 40.27 -34.97 5.18
C ARG A 407 38.89 -35.51 5.58
N ASP A 408 37.86 -35.10 4.83
CA ASP A 408 36.45 -35.43 5.00
C ASP A 408 35.76 -34.73 6.20
N ASP A 409 36.46 -33.88 6.96
CA ASP A 409 35.83 -32.98 7.91
C ASP A 409 35.00 -31.92 7.19
N CYS A 410 33.89 -31.51 7.79
CA CYS A 410 33.01 -30.48 7.23
C CYS A 410 32.77 -29.33 8.20
N LEU A 411 32.56 -28.13 7.65
CA LEU A 411 32.11 -26.95 8.37
C LEU A 411 30.83 -26.43 7.69
N LEU A 412 29.75 -26.27 8.46
CA LEU A 412 28.51 -25.63 8.02
C LEU A 412 28.39 -24.26 8.66
N LEU A 413 28.18 -23.25 7.83
CA LEU A 413 27.73 -21.91 8.20
C LEU A 413 26.26 -21.77 7.82
N TYR A 414 25.46 -21.13 8.66
CA TYR A 414 24.02 -20.99 8.45
C TYR A 414 23.49 -19.73 9.13
N THR A 415 22.35 -19.22 8.66
CA THR A 415 21.57 -18.16 9.30
C THR A 415 20.43 -18.74 10.12
N ASP A 416 19.89 -17.96 11.08
CA ASP A 416 18.86 -18.37 12.04
C ASP A 416 17.55 -18.82 11.39
N GLY A 417 17.24 -18.34 10.14
CA GLY A 417 16.11 -18.82 9.37
C GLY A 417 16.04 -20.34 9.17
N VAL A 418 17.17 -21.06 9.38
CA VAL A 418 17.18 -22.53 9.39
C VAL A 418 16.61 -23.07 10.70
N THR A 419 17.11 -22.58 11.83
CA THR A 419 16.74 -23.08 13.17
C THR A 419 15.41 -22.55 13.66
N GLU A 420 15.03 -21.35 13.24
CA GLU A 420 13.77 -20.68 13.59
C GLU A 420 12.62 -20.97 12.62
N ALA A 421 12.81 -21.86 11.63
CA ALA A 421 11.75 -22.30 10.75
C ALA A 421 10.63 -22.98 11.53
N LEU A 422 9.37 -22.56 11.34
CA LEU A 422 8.22 -23.02 12.12
C LEU A 422 7.40 -24.06 11.39
N ASP A 423 6.94 -25.06 12.13
CA ASP A 423 5.94 -26.03 11.66
C ASP A 423 4.49 -25.50 11.81
N ALA A 424 3.50 -26.33 11.51
CA ALA A 424 2.08 -25.99 11.62
C ALA A 424 1.60 -25.77 13.07
N ASN A 425 2.33 -26.23 14.05
CA ASN A 425 2.02 -26.07 15.48
C ASN A 425 2.73 -24.84 16.09
N GLY A 426 3.66 -24.24 15.34
CA GLY A 426 4.49 -23.14 15.81
C GLY A 426 5.77 -23.61 16.51
N ASP A 427 6.15 -24.87 16.39
CA ASP A 427 7.40 -25.39 16.91
C ASP A 427 8.54 -25.07 15.96
N GLU A 428 9.73 -24.71 16.51
CA GLU A 428 10.93 -24.43 15.73
C GLU A 428 11.63 -25.72 15.24
N PHE A 429 12.29 -25.64 14.07
CA PHE A 429 13.13 -26.73 13.57
C PHE A 429 14.22 -27.08 14.58
N GLY A 430 14.89 -26.09 15.11
CA GLY A 430 15.84 -26.18 16.19
C GLY A 430 17.24 -26.65 15.77
N PRO A 431 18.26 -26.35 16.60
CA PRO A 431 19.66 -26.71 16.33
C PRO A 431 19.90 -28.23 16.42
N GLU A 432 19.15 -28.98 17.22
CA GLU A 432 19.33 -30.41 17.40
C GLU A 432 19.06 -31.19 16.09
N ARG A 433 17.91 -30.92 15.44
CA ARG A 433 17.57 -31.55 14.16
C ARG A 433 18.57 -31.19 13.07
N MET A 434 19.06 -29.93 13.06
CA MET A 434 20.08 -29.49 12.13
C MET A 434 21.37 -30.25 12.33
N ILE A 435 21.85 -30.41 13.58
CA ILE A 435 23.07 -31.15 13.92
C ILE A 435 22.96 -32.62 13.49
N GLU A 436 21.82 -33.26 13.77
CA GLU A 436 21.55 -34.65 13.34
C GLU A 436 21.59 -34.78 11.81
N CYS A 437 20.96 -33.83 11.10
CA CYS A 437 20.96 -33.82 9.64
C CYS A 437 22.39 -33.67 9.06
N VAL A 438 23.19 -32.76 9.63
CA VAL A 438 24.60 -32.58 9.26
C VAL A 438 25.40 -33.86 9.50
N GLY A 439 25.27 -34.47 10.69
CA GLY A 439 25.95 -35.72 11.05
C GLY A 439 25.66 -36.87 10.09
N ALA A 440 24.40 -36.92 9.60
CA ALA A 440 23.97 -37.96 8.66
C ALA A 440 24.49 -37.74 7.24
N SER A 441 24.54 -36.47 6.76
CA SER A 441 24.82 -36.12 5.34
C SER A 441 26.29 -35.72 5.06
N ALA A 442 27.01 -35.24 6.08
CA ALA A 442 28.41 -34.79 5.86
C ALA A 442 29.35 -35.81 5.21
N PRO A 443 29.23 -37.13 5.46
CA PRO A 443 30.04 -38.10 4.75
C PRO A 443 29.89 -38.13 3.24
N GLU A 444 28.72 -37.66 2.73
CA GLU A 444 28.38 -37.66 1.31
C GLU A 444 28.90 -36.42 0.56
N GLY A 445 29.30 -35.35 1.30
CA GLY A 445 29.87 -34.13 0.74
C GLY A 445 29.16 -32.85 1.11
N ALA A 446 29.73 -31.72 0.71
CA ALA A 446 29.19 -30.38 1.04
C ALA A 446 27.81 -30.15 0.42
N GLN A 447 27.63 -30.57 -0.84
CA GLN A 447 26.34 -30.44 -1.54
C GLN A 447 25.25 -31.29 -0.87
N ALA A 448 25.61 -32.50 -0.38
CA ALA A 448 24.66 -33.39 0.27
C ALA A 448 24.13 -32.82 1.58
N ILE A 449 24.99 -32.13 2.37
CA ILE A 449 24.56 -31.42 3.57
C ILE A 449 23.46 -30.40 3.25
N ILE A 450 23.68 -29.54 2.24
CA ILE A 450 22.74 -28.49 1.85
C ILE A 450 21.43 -29.09 1.34
N THR A 451 21.52 -30.07 0.44
CA THR A 451 20.31 -30.69 -0.14
C THR A 451 19.46 -31.34 0.95
N ARG A 452 20.11 -32.13 1.84
CA ARG A 452 19.42 -32.79 2.94
C ARG A 452 18.75 -31.83 3.90
N LEU A 453 19.45 -30.75 4.30
CA LEU A 453 18.88 -29.73 5.19
C LEU A 453 17.67 -29.04 4.58
N ILE A 454 17.74 -28.68 3.31
CA ILE A 454 16.61 -28.05 2.62
C ILE A 454 15.40 -28.99 2.51
N ASP A 455 15.63 -30.27 2.23
CA ASP A 455 14.57 -31.27 2.14
C ASP A 455 13.92 -31.54 3.51
N GLU A 456 14.72 -31.65 4.59
CA GLU A 456 14.21 -31.80 5.95
C GLU A 456 13.44 -30.56 6.42
N LEU A 457 13.93 -29.35 6.11
CA LEU A 457 13.22 -28.10 6.39
C LEU A 457 11.86 -28.04 5.66
N ARG A 458 11.83 -28.38 4.36
CA ARG A 458 10.57 -28.41 3.59
C ARG A 458 9.57 -29.39 4.15
N ASN A 459 10.03 -30.57 4.55
CA ASN A 459 9.18 -31.58 5.17
C ASN A 459 8.63 -31.14 6.53
N PHE A 460 9.46 -30.44 7.32
CA PHE A 460 9.10 -29.94 8.64
C PHE A 460 8.09 -28.78 8.56
N VAL A 461 8.39 -27.78 7.73
CA VAL A 461 7.56 -26.56 7.57
C VAL A 461 6.22 -26.88 6.85
N GLY A 462 6.23 -27.82 5.92
CA GLY A 462 5.03 -28.22 5.16
C GLY A 462 4.50 -27.07 4.31
N SER A 463 3.25 -26.64 4.59
CA SER A 463 2.57 -25.56 3.86
C SER A 463 2.70 -24.18 4.53
N GLN A 464 3.43 -24.05 5.63
CA GLN A 464 3.62 -22.76 6.29
C GLN A 464 4.51 -21.84 5.45
N PRO A 465 4.24 -20.52 5.45
CA PRO A 465 5.12 -19.57 4.78
C PRO A 465 6.47 -19.50 5.48
N GLN A 466 7.54 -19.33 4.70
CA GLN A 466 8.87 -19.10 5.22
C GLN A 466 8.92 -17.78 6.01
N ASN A 467 9.39 -17.84 7.26
CA ASN A 467 9.39 -16.69 8.18
C ASN A 467 10.62 -15.81 8.04
N ASP A 468 11.78 -16.40 7.74
CA ASP A 468 13.05 -15.69 7.60
C ASP A 468 13.88 -16.21 6.44
N ASP A 469 14.88 -15.41 6.02
CA ASP A 469 15.82 -15.79 4.97
C ASP A 469 16.65 -17.00 5.40
N ILE A 470 16.89 -17.92 4.49
CA ILE A 470 17.68 -19.14 4.75
C ILE A 470 18.97 -19.08 3.92
N THR A 471 20.09 -19.01 4.61
CA THR A 471 21.41 -19.08 3.97
C THR A 471 22.22 -20.20 4.57
N LEU A 472 22.83 -21.03 3.70
CA LEU A 472 23.65 -22.16 4.08
C LEU A 472 24.94 -22.15 3.26
N ILE A 473 26.07 -22.41 3.90
CA ILE A 473 27.36 -22.68 3.25
C ILE A 473 28.00 -23.90 3.91
N ALA A 474 28.22 -24.93 3.13
CA ALA A 474 28.95 -26.12 3.56
C ALA A 474 30.34 -26.16 2.92
N ILE A 475 31.37 -26.45 3.71
CA ILE A 475 32.78 -26.56 3.33
C ILE A 475 33.25 -27.90 3.80
N ARG A 476 33.77 -28.74 2.89
CA ARG A 476 34.39 -30.03 3.17
C ARG A 476 35.86 -30.02 2.76
N LYS A 477 36.72 -30.55 3.60
CA LYS A 477 38.12 -30.80 3.28
C LYS A 477 38.24 -32.07 2.44
N THR A 478 38.80 -32.03 1.23
CA THR A 478 38.97 -33.18 0.31
C THR A 478 40.36 -33.77 0.36
#